data_e25f0f6e847f847271bae52fafaf7bb6
#
_entry.id   e25f0f6e847f847271bae52fafaf7bb6
#
_cell.length_a   1.000
_cell.length_b   1.000
_cell.length_c   1.000
_cell.angle_alpha   90.00
_cell.angle_beta   90.00
_cell.angle_gamma   90.00
#
_symmetry.space_group_name_H-M   'P 1'
#
loop_
_entity.id
_entity.type
_entity.pdbx_description
1 polymer ?
#
loop_
_entity_poly.entity_id
_entity_poly.type
_entity_poly.pdbx_seq_one_letter_code
_entity_poly.pdbx_strand_id
1 'polypeptide(L)'
;MFDLIIHNGRVVDYKNHLDQVTDIAVKDGRIASIGTALGKAKSHLDAKNLLVIPGIVDSHMHASSWLGGPDSLKMLALAGVTTAIEMAGPVDSVKKFIKENGTGLNIGCLEQLRPAVNLSSNHPSSQEILRAVQIALKKGAFGVKLLGGHYPLEPESVDTLFSVCSENGTFLAVHAGSTKQGSNIRGMEEIIKIANGRSFHLAHINAYCRGAVLSVEEEIRKAEQLLEEHPEIPCESYLSPINGCSGKCIDGVPESGVTRNCLIAKGYAPTIDGLRAAIEEGAAHVHERADGVVILTNKEKGLKIWSETQTDVPMSFEVNPALPRFFFATQKRKDGKHFLVDAFCTDGGGIPRNVIISSGFSLVKLGALSLQEFVFKSSYSATRLYGLKNKGHFSPGADADITIIDFERQKPIHSFVEGKE
;
A
#
# COMPACT_ATOMS: atom_id res chain seq x y z
N MET A 1 7.75 35.94 9.19
CA MET A 1 6.60 35.77 8.28
C MET A 1 6.61 34.33 7.84
N PHE A 2 5.50 33.63 7.98
CA PHE A 2 5.32 32.24 7.53
C PHE A 2 5.04 32.17 6.03
N ASP A 3 5.17 30.99 5.43
CA ASP A 3 4.80 30.80 4.04
C ASP A 3 3.30 30.55 3.89
N LEU A 4 2.72 29.72 4.78
CA LEU A 4 1.31 29.38 4.82
C LEU A 4 0.82 29.34 6.26
N ILE A 5 -0.40 29.82 6.51
CA ILE A 5 -1.16 29.50 7.73
C ILE A 5 -2.48 28.85 7.34
N ILE A 6 -2.74 27.67 7.89
CA ILE A 6 -4.02 26.96 7.79
C ILE A 6 -4.82 27.31 9.06
N HIS A 7 -5.99 27.94 8.87
CA HIS A 7 -6.82 28.45 9.94
C HIS A 7 -8.04 27.58 10.24
N ASN A 8 -8.51 27.62 11.48
CA ASN A 8 -9.83 27.14 11.92
C ASN A 8 -10.07 25.64 11.68
N GLY A 9 -9.07 24.86 11.31
CA GLY A 9 -9.21 23.42 11.09
C GLY A 9 -9.31 22.64 12.40
N ARG A 10 -10.09 21.55 12.42
CA ARG A 10 -9.95 20.55 13.48
C ARG A 10 -8.67 19.77 13.22
N VAL A 11 -7.63 20.09 13.97
CA VAL A 11 -6.31 19.45 13.86
C VAL A 11 -6.28 18.19 14.71
N VAL A 12 -5.97 17.05 14.07
CA VAL A 12 -5.79 15.77 14.77
C VAL A 12 -4.39 15.25 14.49
N ASP A 13 -3.60 15.04 15.53
CA ASP A 13 -2.24 14.55 15.47
C ASP A 13 -2.00 13.56 16.62
N TYR A 14 -1.82 12.30 16.28
CA TYR A 14 -1.62 11.22 17.24
C TYR A 14 -0.38 11.43 18.12
N LYS A 15 0.78 11.78 17.51
CA LYS A 15 2.05 11.92 18.24
C LYS A 15 1.98 13.02 19.30
N ASN A 16 1.32 14.12 18.99
CA ASN A 16 1.24 15.28 19.86
C ASN A 16 -0.05 15.30 20.70
N HIS A 17 -0.86 14.25 20.67
CA HIS A 17 -2.15 14.11 21.37
C HIS A 17 -3.10 15.29 21.10
N LEU A 18 -3.10 15.80 19.87
CA LEU A 18 -3.96 16.90 19.45
C LEU A 18 -5.27 16.38 18.85
N ASP A 19 -6.38 16.96 19.28
CA ASP A 19 -7.70 16.86 18.65
C ASP A 19 -8.49 18.12 19.04
N GLN A 20 -8.24 19.22 18.32
CA GLN A 20 -8.86 20.51 18.61
C GLN A 20 -8.89 21.43 17.40
N VAL A 21 -9.76 22.44 17.42
CA VAL A 21 -9.73 23.50 16.42
C VAL A 21 -8.57 24.46 16.74
N THR A 22 -7.63 24.58 15.79
CA THR A 22 -6.45 25.44 15.94
C THR A 22 -5.85 25.75 14.57
N ASP A 23 -4.84 26.63 14.53
CA ASP A 23 -4.13 27.01 13.31
C ASP A 23 -2.79 26.27 13.22
N ILE A 24 -2.31 26.06 12.00
CA ILE A 24 -0.98 25.51 11.68
C ILE A 24 -0.21 26.50 10.82
N ALA A 25 0.99 26.90 11.26
CA ALA A 25 1.91 27.71 10.47
C ALA A 25 2.99 26.84 9.82
N VAL A 26 3.22 27.08 8.54
CA VAL A 26 4.26 26.43 7.74
C VAL A 26 5.31 27.46 7.33
N LYS A 27 6.59 27.09 7.42
CA LYS A 27 7.72 27.88 6.97
C LYS A 27 8.80 26.96 6.41
N ASP A 28 9.32 27.33 5.23
CA ASP A 28 10.42 26.60 4.56
C ASP A 28 10.13 25.09 4.43
N GLY A 29 8.88 24.73 4.09
CA GLY A 29 8.44 23.34 3.93
C GLY A 29 8.27 22.56 5.23
N ARG A 30 8.33 23.23 6.40
CA ARG A 30 8.27 22.61 7.72
C ARG A 30 7.12 23.15 8.56
N ILE A 31 6.61 22.33 9.47
CA ILE A 31 5.72 22.80 10.53
C ILE A 31 6.52 23.75 11.43
N ALA A 32 6.11 24.99 11.47
CA ALA A 32 6.77 26.01 12.25
C ALA A 32 6.13 26.15 13.65
N SER A 33 4.80 26.18 13.72
CA SER A 33 4.06 26.35 14.97
C SER A 33 2.61 25.88 14.81
N ILE A 34 2.00 25.49 15.93
CA ILE A 34 0.58 25.23 16.08
C ILE A 34 0.04 26.09 17.21
N GLY A 35 -1.12 26.70 17.02
CA GLY A 35 -1.75 27.54 18.03
C GLY A 35 -2.65 28.60 17.43
N THR A 36 -3.10 29.53 18.22
CA THR A 36 -3.91 30.68 17.78
C THR A 36 -3.05 31.94 17.63
N ALA A 37 -3.48 32.88 16.79
CA ALA A 37 -2.81 34.17 16.58
C ALA A 37 -1.34 34.07 16.14
N LEU A 38 -1.06 33.19 15.15
CA LEU A 38 0.28 32.83 14.69
C LEU A 38 1.03 33.97 13.95
N GLY A 39 0.40 35.11 13.70
CA GLY A 39 1.05 36.26 13.05
C GLY A 39 0.82 36.34 11.55
N LYS A 40 1.83 36.82 10.78
CA LYS A 40 1.69 37.07 9.34
C LYS A 40 2.23 35.91 8.50
N ALA A 41 1.52 35.58 7.44
CA ALA A 41 1.97 34.64 6.40
C ALA A 41 1.85 35.24 4.99
N LYS A 42 2.51 34.60 4.03
CA LYS A 42 2.38 34.95 2.59
C LYS A 42 1.03 34.46 2.04
N SER A 43 0.57 33.29 2.52
CA SER A 43 -0.68 32.65 2.12
C SER A 43 -1.50 32.21 3.33
N HIS A 44 -2.81 32.19 3.17
CA HIS A 44 -3.77 31.80 4.20
C HIS A 44 -4.81 30.85 3.59
N LEU A 45 -5.10 29.76 4.29
CA LEU A 45 -6.15 28.80 3.93
C LEU A 45 -7.12 28.66 5.11
N ASP A 46 -8.41 28.87 4.89
CA ASP A 46 -9.44 28.61 5.90
C ASP A 46 -9.93 27.17 5.81
N ALA A 47 -9.61 26.37 6.81
CA ALA A 47 -10.03 24.98 6.95
C ALA A 47 -11.23 24.81 7.90
N LYS A 48 -12.08 25.84 8.04
CA LYS A 48 -13.27 25.80 8.89
C LYS A 48 -14.17 24.62 8.50
N ASN A 49 -14.59 23.84 9.50
CA ASN A 49 -15.36 22.59 9.36
C ASN A 49 -14.64 21.45 8.63
N LEU A 50 -13.35 21.58 8.37
CA LEU A 50 -12.52 20.53 7.80
C LEU A 50 -11.62 19.90 8.86
N LEU A 51 -11.24 18.66 8.62
CA LEU A 51 -10.26 17.92 9.38
C LEU A 51 -8.86 18.16 8.78
N VAL A 52 -7.90 18.48 9.60
CA VAL A 52 -6.49 18.67 9.23
C VAL A 52 -5.66 17.63 9.96
N ILE A 53 -5.02 16.73 9.20
CA ILE A 53 -4.19 15.64 9.74
C ILE A 53 -2.80 15.66 9.11
N PRO A 54 -1.79 15.07 9.76
CA PRO A 54 -0.52 14.78 9.10
C PRO A 54 -0.77 13.97 7.82
N GLY A 55 0.02 14.24 6.80
CA GLY A 55 -0.18 13.66 5.48
C GLY A 55 -0.35 12.14 5.51
N ILE A 56 -1.29 11.64 4.73
CA ILE A 56 -1.53 10.20 4.59
C ILE A 56 -0.31 9.54 3.96
N VAL A 57 0.09 8.41 4.54
CA VAL A 57 1.18 7.57 4.06
C VAL A 57 0.60 6.25 3.56
N ASP A 58 0.72 6.01 2.27
CA ASP A 58 0.44 4.70 1.70
C ASP A 58 1.69 3.82 1.83
N SER A 59 1.66 2.92 2.79
CA SER A 59 2.80 2.08 3.12
C SER A 59 3.11 0.99 2.07
N HIS A 60 2.22 0.78 1.09
CA HIS A 60 2.38 -0.21 0.03
C HIS A 60 1.51 0.13 -1.17
N MET A 61 2.13 0.54 -2.26
CA MET A 61 1.44 0.81 -3.52
C MET A 61 2.27 0.31 -4.73
N HIS A 62 1.68 0.37 -5.91
CA HIS A 62 2.31 0.02 -7.17
C HIS A 62 2.12 1.12 -8.21
N ALA A 63 3.23 1.62 -8.74
CA ALA A 63 3.28 2.68 -9.75
C ALA A 63 4.14 2.30 -10.97
N SER A 64 4.35 1.00 -11.20
CA SER A 64 5.07 0.56 -12.40
C SER A 64 4.35 1.01 -13.68
N SER A 65 5.08 1.13 -14.79
CA SER A 65 4.52 1.57 -16.07
C SER A 65 3.34 0.71 -16.53
N TRP A 66 3.36 -0.57 -16.21
CA TRP A 66 2.28 -1.51 -16.48
C TRP A 66 1.04 -1.25 -15.59
N LEU A 67 1.24 -0.83 -14.35
CA LEU A 67 0.17 -0.52 -13.38
C LEU A 67 -0.19 0.97 -13.32
N GLY A 68 0.00 1.73 -14.38
CA GLY A 68 -0.45 3.11 -14.47
C GLY A 68 0.67 4.16 -14.56
N GLY A 69 1.89 3.85 -14.12
CA GLY A 69 2.99 4.81 -14.18
C GLY A 69 2.65 6.15 -13.51
N PRO A 70 2.77 7.30 -14.25
CA PRO A 70 2.46 8.62 -13.68
C PRO A 70 1.01 8.80 -13.21
N ASP A 71 0.04 8.12 -13.85
CA ASP A 71 -1.37 8.21 -13.46
C ASP A 71 -1.59 7.66 -12.04
N SER A 72 -0.80 6.65 -11.63
CA SER A 72 -0.87 6.12 -10.26
C SER A 72 -0.52 7.18 -9.22
N LEU A 73 0.45 8.04 -9.49
CA LEU A 73 0.85 9.13 -8.58
C LEU A 73 -0.24 10.19 -8.48
N LYS A 74 -0.85 10.57 -9.61
CA LYS A 74 -2.01 11.46 -9.64
C LYS A 74 -3.19 10.89 -8.84
N MET A 75 -3.50 9.61 -9.02
CA MET A 75 -4.58 8.95 -8.28
C MET A 75 -4.33 8.92 -6.77
N LEU A 76 -3.09 8.69 -6.33
CA LEU A 76 -2.71 8.74 -4.92
C LEU A 76 -2.83 10.15 -4.34
N ALA A 77 -2.33 11.18 -5.05
CA ALA A 77 -2.47 12.57 -4.64
C ALA A 77 -3.95 12.97 -4.51
N LEU A 78 -4.79 12.60 -5.49
CA LEU A 78 -6.25 12.81 -5.46
C LEU A 78 -6.94 12.04 -4.31
N ALA A 79 -6.34 10.95 -3.84
CA ALA A 79 -6.81 10.20 -2.67
C ALA A 79 -6.29 10.76 -1.33
N GLY A 80 -5.56 11.88 -1.34
CA GLY A 80 -5.04 12.54 -0.14
C GLY A 80 -3.72 11.99 0.38
N VAL A 81 -3.05 11.13 -0.36
CA VAL A 81 -1.73 10.57 -0.01
C VAL A 81 -0.64 11.61 -0.27
N THR A 82 0.24 11.82 0.69
CA THR A 82 1.39 12.73 0.60
C THR A 82 2.72 11.99 0.55
N THR A 83 2.74 10.74 1.00
CA THR A 83 3.93 9.87 0.96
C THR A 83 3.49 8.47 0.57
N ALA A 84 4.20 7.83 -0.33
CA ALA A 84 3.89 6.47 -0.76
C ALA A 84 5.16 5.62 -0.95
N ILE A 85 5.03 4.32 -0.68
CA ILE A 85 6.11 3.35 -0.86
C ILE A 85 5.76 2.41 -2.02
N GLU A 86 6.49 2.56 -3.11
CA GLU A 86 6.43 1.63 -4.26
C GLU A 86 7.11 0.32 -3.88
N MET A 87 6.34 -0.76 -3.84
CA MET A 87 6.78 -2.04 -3.25
C MET A 87 7.42 -3.02 -4.22
N ALA A 88 7.55 -2.69 -5.50
CA ALA A 88 8.08 -3.64 -6.48
C ALA A 88 9.11 -3.03 -7.45
N GLY A 89 9.12 -1.72 -7.63
CA GLY A 89 9.99 -1.07 -8.61
C GLY A 89 9.64 -1.45 -10.07
N PRO A 90 10.61 -1.53 -10.98
CA PRO A 90 12.05 -1.28 -10.79
C PRO A 90 12.37 0.19 -10.48
N VAL A 91 13.33 0.41 -9.58
CA VAL A 91 13.72 1.75 -9.12
C VAL A 91 14.08 2.69 -10.26
N ASP A 92 14.84 2.20 -11.25
CA ASP A 92 15.25 3.02 -12.40
C ASP A 92 14.04 3.48 -13.23
N SER A 93 13.03 2.64 -13.38
CA SER A 93 11.79 2.98 -14.09
C SER A 93 10.98 4.04 -13.34
N VAL A 94 10.86 3.89 -12.02
CA VAL A 94 10.18 4.86 -11.14
C VAL A 94 10.89 6.21 -11.19
N LYS A 95 12.23 6.24 -11.05
CA LYS A 95 13.02 7.46 -11.17
C LYS A 95 12.85 8.15 -12.53
N LYS A 96 12.81 7.36 -13.62
CA LYS A 96 12.65 7.89 -14.95
C LYS A 96 11.33 8.63 -15.10
N PHE A 97 10.20 8.01 -14.78
CA PHE A 97 8.92 8.69 -14.98
C PHE A 97 8.69 9.84 -13.99
N ILE A 98 9.26 9.79 -12.77
CA ILE A 98 9.24 10.92 -11.83
C ILE A 98 10.01 12.12 -12.42
N LYS A 99 11.19 11.88 -13.01
CA LYS A 99 11.97 12.93 -13.66
C LYS A 99 11.23 13.57 -14.83
N GLU A 100 10.47 12.78 -15.58
CA GLU A 100 9.76 13.22 -16.77
C GLU A 100 8.43 13.92 -16.45
N ASN A 101 7.74 13.53 -15.35
CA ASN A 101 6.37 13.95 -15.08
C ASN A 101 6.18 14.66 -13.72
N GLY A 102 7.18 14.63 -12.85
CA GLY A 102 7.00 15.00 -11.44
C GLY A 102 6.29 13.93 -10.65
N THR A 103 6.04 14.16 -9.36
CA THR A 103 5.37 13.18 -8.51
C THR A 103 4.13 13.71 -7.79
N GLY A 104 4.13 14.98 -7.36
CA GLY A 104 3.10 15.54 -6.48
C GLY A 104 3.06 14.95 -5.07
N LEU A 105 3.93 13.98 -4.74
CA LEU A 105 4.04 13.33 -3.41
C LEU A 105 5.45 12.80 -3.17
N ASN A 106 5.77 12.47 -1.92
CA ASN A 106 7.03 11.81 -1.56
C ASN A 106 6.96 10.33 -1.96
N ILE A 107 8.01 9.81 -2.60
CA ILE A 107 8.08 8.40 -3.03
C ILE A 107 9.30 7.72 -2.43
N GLY A 108 9.07 6.62 -1.71
CA GLY A 108 10.07 5.58 -1.45
C GLY A 108 9.89 4.44 -2.45
N CYS A 109 10.95 3.74 -2.82
CA CYS A 109 10.85 2.62 -3.76
C CYS A 109 11.71 1.45 -3.29
N LEU A 110 11.14 0.24 -3.32
CA LEU A 110 11.86 -1.01 -3.16
C LEU A 110 12.18 -1.62 -4.53
N GLU A 111 13.27 -2.37 -4.60
CA GLU A 111 13.59 -3.17 -5.78
C GLU A 111 13.14 -4.62 -5.57
N GLN A 112 12.30 -5.15 -6.45
CA GLN A 112 11.93 -6.56 -6.40
C GLN A 112 13.10 -7.47 -6.75
N LEU A 113 13.25 -8.57 -6.03
CA LEU A 113 14.14 -9.66 -6.38
C LEU A 113 13.37 -10.68 -7.21
N ARG A 114 13.75 -10.82 -8.49
CA ARG A 114 12.96 -11.58 -9.46
C ARG A 114 13.83 -12.54 -10.27
N PRO A 115 13.52 -13.85 -10.26
CA PRO A 115 14.12 -14.83 -11.14
C PRO A 115 14.05 -14.41 -12.61
N ALA A 116 15.08 -14.71 -13.37
CA ALA A 116 15.26 -14.36 -14.79
C ALA A 116 15.30 -12.85 -15.11
N VAL A 117 15.38 -11.98 -14.09
CA VAL A 117 15.52 -10.52 -14.27
C VAL A 117 16.79 -10.01 -13.57
N ASN A 118 16.83 -10.08 -12.24
CA ASN A 118 17.99 -9.69 -11.43
C ASN A 118 18.53 -10.83 -10.55
N LEU A 119 17.91 -12.00 -10.64
CA LEU A 119 18.40 -13.28 -10.16
C LEU A 119 18.40 -14.28 -11.31
N SER A 120 19.36 -15.21 -11.36
CA SER A 120 19.50 -16.20 -12.42
C SER A 120 18.35 -17.21 -12.43
N SER A 121 17.85 -17.58 -11.27
CA SER A 121 16.80 -18.58 -11.10
C SER A 121 16.05 -18.36 -9.77
N ASN A 122 15.14 -19.28 -9.45
CA ASN A 122 14.47 -19.34 -8.13
C ASN A 122 15.37 -19.95 -7.02
N HIS A 123 16.57 -20.41 -7.38
CA HIS A 123 17.59 -20.94 -6.49
C HIS A 123 18.94 -20.20 -6.68
N PRO A 124 19.00 -18.88 -6.47
CA PRO A 124 20.23 -18.10 -6.61
C PRO A 124 21.22 -18.41 -5.49
N SER A 125 22.51 -18.26 -5.80
CA SER A 125 23.56 -18.35 -4.76
C SER A 125 23.51 -17.18 -3.78
N SER A 126 24.11 -17.36 -2.59
CA SER A 126 24.22 -16.31 -1.59
C SER A 126 24.96 -15.05 -2.12
N GLN A 127 26.02 -15.25 -2.91
CA GLN A 127 26.74 -14.15 -3.54
C GLN A 127 25.87 -13.38 -4.54
N GLU A 128 25.04 -14.09 -5.28
CA GLU A 128 24.13 -13.47 -6.25
C GLU A 128 23.05 -12.63 -5.55
N ILE A 129 22.46 -13.17 -4.48
CA ILE A 129 21.49 -12.43 -3.65
C ILE A 129 22.14 -11.17 -3.07
N LEU A 130 23.31 -11.29 -2.47
CA LEU A 130 24.05 -10.15 -1.91
C LEU A 130 24.33 -9.08 -2.98
N ARG A 131 24.79 -9.51 -4.16
CA ARG A 131 25.05 -8.60 -5.29
C ARG A 131 23.78 -7.90 -5.76
N ALA A 132 22.67 -8.60 -5.86
CA ALA A 132 21.38 -8.03 -6.27
C ALA A 132 20.89 -6.99 -5.26
N VAL A 133 20.99 -7.27 -3.95
CA VAL A 133 20.68 -6.32 -2.87
C VAL A 133 21.57 -5.08 -2.96
N GLN A 134 22.88 -5.24 -3.11
CA GLN A 134 23.81 -4.11 -3.23
C GLN A 134 23.55 -3.24 -4.46
N ILE A 135 23.22 -3.85 -5.60
CA ILE A 135 22.84 -3.14 -6.83
C ILE A 135 21.54 -2.34 -6.60
N ALA A 136 20.54 -2.93 -5.94
CA ALA A 136 19.29 -2.26 -5.63
C ALA A 136 19.53 -1.01 -4.76
N LEU A 137 20.29 -1.13 -3.69
CA LEU A 137 20.64 -0.01 -2.81
C LEU A 137 21.45 1.07 -3.54
N LYS A 138 22.40 0.67 -4.39
CA LYS A 138 23.18 1.61 -5.23
C LYS A 138 22.31 2.38 -6.21
N LYS A 139 21.25 1.78 -6.73
CA LYS A 139 20.24 2.46 -7.55
C LYS A 139 19.40 3.44 -6.74
N GLY A 140 19.48 3.42 -5.41
CA GLY A 140 18.73 4.25 -4.48
C GLY A 140 17.40 3.63 -4.07
N ALA A 141 17.29 2.29 -4.14
CA ALA A 141 16.20 1.59 -3.48
C ALA A 141 16.26 1.82 -1.96
N PHE A 142 15.10 1.96 -1.34
CA PHE A 142 14.97 2.00 0.11
C PHE A 142 15.28 0.64 0.77
N GLY A 143 15.11 -0.44 0.01
CA GLY A 143 15.33 -1.82 0.38
C GLY A 143 14.94 -2.75 -0.75
N VAL A 144 14.68 -4.01 -0.46
CA VAL A 144 14.31 -5.02 -1.44
C VAL A 144 12.98 -5.69 -1.11
N LYS A 145 12.33 -6.23 -2.14
CA LYS A 145 11.05 -6.94 -2.03
C LYS A 145 11.16 -8.36 -2.55
N LEU A 146 10.71 -9.33 -1.76
CA LEU A 146 10.39 -10.68 -2.21
C LEU A 146 8.91 -10.75 -2.61
N LEU A 147 8.62 -11.12 -3.86
CA LEU A 147 7.27 -11.32 -4.39
C LEU A 147 6.95 -12.82 -4.45
N GLY A 148 6.92 -13.50 -3.29
CA GLY A 148 6.74 -14.94 -3.19
C GLY A 148 5.47 -15.49 -3.84
N GLY A 149 4.39 -14.70 -3.87
CA GLY A 149 3.15 -15.09 -4.54
C GLY A 149 3.21 -15.03 -6.07
N HIS A 150 4.17 -14.30 -6.66
CA HIS A 150 4.28 -14.09 -8.11
C HIS A 150 5.57 -14.69 -8.69
N TYR A 151 6.68 -14.50 -8.00
CA TYR A 151 8.03 -14.93 -8.41
C TYR A 151 8.72 -15.62 -7.23
N PRO A 152 8.23 -16.81 -6.83
CA PRO A 152 8.71 -17.48 -5.64
C PRO A 152 10.16 -17.93 -5.78
N LEU A 153 10.91 -17.81 -4.67
CA LEU A 153 12.19 -18.46 -4.50
C LEU A 153 12.01 -19.79 -3.77
N GLU A 154 13.01 -20.65 -3.83
CA GLU A 154 13.06 -21.84 -2.99
C GLU A 154 13.28 -21.46 -1.52
N PRO A 155 12.75 -22.24 -0.57
CA PRO A 155 12.85 -21.91 0.87
C PRO A 155 14.27 -21.65 1.34
N GLU A 156 15.25 -22.39 0.84
CA GLU A 156 16.68 -22.23 1.15
C GLU A 156 17.23 -20.87 0.67
N SER A 157 16.76 -20.42 -0.50
CA SER A 157 17.12 -19.08 -1.03
C SER A 157 16.40 -17.96 -0.31
N VAL A 158 15.18 -18.20 0.17
CA VAL A 158 14.47 -17.27 1.05
C VAL A 158 15.22 -17.12 2.39
N ASP A 159 15.68 -18.20 3.00
CA ASP A 159 16.50 -18.16 4.23
C ASP A 159 17.79 -17.38 4.01
N THR A 160 18.46 -17.62 2.88
CA THR A 160 19.66 -16.86 2.49
C THR A 160 19.36 -15.37 2.32
N LEU A 161 18.23 -15.01 1.70
CA LEU A 161 17.81 -13.62 1.54
C LEU A 161 17.57 -12.93 2.90
N PHE A 162 16.91 -13.60 3.83
CA PHE A 162 16.74 -13.10 5.20
C PHE A 162 18.08 -12.85 5.89
N SER A 163 19.03 -13.79 5.76
CA SER A 163 20.37 -13.64 6.34
C SER A 163 21.12 -12.46 5.74
N VAL A 164 21.16 -12.36 4.40
CA VAL A 164 21.83 -11.26 3.69
C VAL A 164 21.23 -9.90 4.08
N CYS A 165 19.91 -9.78 4.13
CA CYS A 165 19.26 -8.52 4.48
C CYS A 165 19.50 -8.14 5.96
N SER A 166 19.40 -9.11 6.88
CA SER A 166 19.64 -8.90 8.30
C SER A 166 21.09 -8.47 8.59
N GLU A 167 22.07 -9.16 8.01
CA GLU A 167 23.51 -8.89 8.20
C GLU A 167 23.92 -7.52 7.64
N ASN A 168 23.25 -7.06 6.57
CA ASN A 168 23.54 -5.77 5.93
C ASN A 168 22.63 -4.63 6.37
N GLY A 169 21.73 -4.85 7.34
CA GLY A 169 20.76 -3.84 7.79
C GLY A 169 19.83 -3.34 6.68
N THR A 170 19.53 -4.20 5.70
CA THR A 170 18.70 -3.86 4.54
C THR A 170 17.22 -4.09 4.84
N PHE A 171 16.39 -3.12 4.56
CA PHE A 171 14.94 -3.28 4.66
C PHE A 171 14.45 -4.35 3.66
N LEU A 172 13.77 -5.37 4.18
CA LEU A 172 13.19 -6.45 3.40
C LEU A 172 11.68 -6.46 3.58
N ALA A 173 10.93 -6.28 2.50
CA ALA A 173 9.50 -6.55 2.47
C ALA A 173 9.21 -7.89 1.78
N VAL A 174 8.22 -8.62 2.28
CA VAL A 174 7.88 -9.96 1.79
C VAL A 174 6.39 -10.08 1.51
N HIS A 175 6.04 -10.37 0.26
CA HIS A 175 4.78 -11.00 -0.09
C HIS A 175 4.97 -12.50 0.10
N ALA A 176 4.28 -13.09 1.08
CA ALA A 176 4.51 -14.46 1.50
C ALA A 176 4.20 -15.48 0.39
N GLY A 177 5.00 -16.53 0.36
CA GLY A 177 4.97 -17.61 -0.60
C GLY A 177 6.38 -18.05 -1.00
N SER A 178 6.53 -19.30 -1.34
CA SER A 178 7.75 -19.92 -1.87
C SER A 178 7.39 -20.88 -3.00
N THR A 179 8.37 -21.60 -3.53
CA THR A 179 8.10 -22.70 -4.49
C THR A 179 7.32 -23.85 -3.86
N LYS A 180 7.27 -23.95 -2.52
CA LYS A 180 6.54 -25.01 -1.78
C LYS A 180 5.15 -24.57 -1.32
N GLN A 181 4.99 -23.31 -0.89
CA GLN A 181 3.72 -22.79 -0.38
C GLN A 181 3.32 -21.51 -1.14
N GLY A 182 2.04 -21.41 -1.50
CA GLY A 182 1.51 -20.25 -2.22
C GLY A 182 1.28 -19.02 -1.34
N SER A 183 0.77 -17.95 -1.96
CA SER A 183 0.35 -16.72 -1.26
C SER A 183 -0.97 -16.96 -0.50
N ASN A 184 -0.87 -17.58 0.66
CA ASN A 184 -1.98 -17.94 1.54
C ASN A 184 -1.47 -18.11 2.97
N ILE A 185 -2.32 -18.55 3.89
CA ILE A 185 -1.96 -18.69 5.31
C ILE A 185 -0.82 -19.68 5.57
N ARG A 186 -0.68 -20.73 4.74
CA ARG A 186 0.46 -21.68 4.84
C ARG A 186 1.77 -21.04 4.39
N GLY A 187 1.72 -20.23 3.33
CA GLY A 187 2.89 -19.46 2.90
C GLY A 187 3.31 -18.40 3.92
N MET A 188 2.37 -17.76 4.60
CA MET A 188 2.68 -16.86 5.71
C MET A 188 3.39 -17.60 6.85
N GLU A 189 2.87 -18.75 7.28
CA GLU A 189 3.47 -19.59 8.32
C GLU A 189 4.87 -20.06 7.94
N GLU A 190 5.06 -20.50 6.71
CA GLU A 190 6.37 -20.94 6.18
C GLU A 190 7.39 -19.80 6.20
N ILE A 191 7.04 -18.61 5.71
CA ILE A 191 7.93 -17.44 5.68
C ILE A 191 8.34 -17.01 7.09
N ILE A 192 7.40 -16.96 8.04
CA ILE A 192 7.70 -16.65 9.44
C ILE A 192 8.65 -17.68 10.04
N LYS A 193 8.43 -18.97 9.78
CA LYS A 193 9.32 -20.03 10.22
C LYS A 193 10.73 -19.91 9.62
N ILE A 194 10.84 -19.61 8.32
CA ILE A 194 12.12 -19.39 7.64
C ILE A 194 12.81 -18.15 8.21
N ALA A 195 12.08 -17.08 8.50
CA ALA A 195 12.63 -15.87 9.09
C ALA A 195 13.33 -16.13 10.43
N ASN A 196 12.86 -17.09 11.23
CA ASN A 196 13.50 -17.57 12.45
C ASN A 196 13.92 -16.42 13.37
N GLY A 197 13.00 -15.48 13.68
CA GLY A 197 13.24 -14.31 14.53
C GLY A 197 13.92 -13.12 13.85
N ARG A 198 14.30 -13.22 12.56
CA ARG A 198 14.80 -12.07 11.78
C ARG A 198 13.61 -11.18 11.40
N SER A 199 13.73 -9.88 11.64
CA SER A 199 12.69 -8.92 11.31
C SER A 199 12.60 -8.70 9.79
N PHE A 200 11.37 -8.61 9.29
CA PHE A 200 11.04 -8.26 7.91
C PHE A 200 9.67 -7.61 7.89
N HIS A 201 9.34 -6.86 6.86
CA HIS A 201 8.01 -6.29 6.67
C HIS A 201 7.11 -7.29 5.94
N LEU A 202 6.06 -7.77 6.61
CA LEU A 202 5.08 -8.68 6.03
C LEU A 202 4.01 -7.87 5.28
N ALA A 203 4.00 -7.99 3.96
CA ALA A 203 3.13 -7.21 3.10
C ALA A 203 1.66 -7.65 3.19
N HIS A 204 0.74 -6.68 3.19
CA HIS A 204 -0.72 -6.82 2.99
C HIS A 204 -1.34 -8.10 3.58
N ILE A 205 -1.31 -8.23 4.91
CA ILE A 205 -1.75 -9.41 5.68
C ILE A 205 -3.07 -10.04 5.19
N ASN A 206 -4.01 -9.22 4.72
CA ASN A 206 -5.31 -9.66 4.20
C ASN A 206 -5.19 -10.67 3.04
N ALA A 207 -4.10 -10.60 2.26
CA ALA A 207 -3.89 -11.48 1.10
C ALA A 207 -3.79 -12.96 1.50
N TYR A 208 -3.44 -13.24 2.75
CA TYR A 208 -3.26 -14.60 3.27
C TYR A 208 -4.50 -15.18 3.94
N CYS A 209 -5.57 -14.36 4.09
CA CYS A 209 -6.81 -14.72 4.80
C CYS A 209 -8.05 -14.57 3.90
N ARG A 210 -7.99 -15.18 2.71
CA ARG A 210 -9.07 -15.12 1.71
C ARG A 210 -9.94 -16.38 1.67
N GLY A 211 -9.72 -17.34 2.57
CA GLY A 211 -10.42 -18.64 2.55
C GLY A 211 -9.85 -19.59 1.49
N ALA A 212 -8.57 -19.47 1.15
CA ALA A 212 -7.95 -20.27 0.10
C ALA A 212 -7.50 -21.67 0.58
N VAL A 213 -7.30 -21.86 1.87
CA VAL A 213 -6.78 -23.10 2.48
C VAL A 213 -7.70 -23.61 3.58
N LEU A 214 -8.18 -22.69 4.41
CA LEU A 214 -9.13 -22.94 5.51
C LEU A 214 -10.31 -21.97 5.32
N SER A 215 -11.31 -21.99 6.24
CA SER A 215 -12.30 -20.93 6.26
C SER A 215 -11.64 -19.55 6.53
N VAL A 216 -12.26 -18.47 6.10
CA VAL A 216 -11.75 -17.11 6.32
C VAL A 216 -11.49 -16.85 7.81
N GLU A 217 -12.38 -17.31 8.67
CA GLU A 217 -12.30 -17.15 10.12
C GLU A 217 -11.13 -17.94 10.72
N GLU A 218 -10.87 -19.14 10.21
CA GLU A 218 -9.72 -19.95 10.66
C GLU A 218 -8.40 -19.38 10.21
N GLU A 219 -8.32 -18.87 8.96
CA GLU A 219 -7.13 -18.18 8.46
C GLU A 219 -6.84 -16.91 9.26
N ILE A 220 -7.86 -16.12 9.62
CA ILE A 220 -7.71 -14.94 10.49
C ILE A 220 -7.18 -15.34 11.87
N ARG A 221 -7.77 -16.34 12.54
CA ARG A 221 -7.30 -16.79 13.85
C ARG A 221 -5.85 -17.26 13.82
N LYS A 222 -5.48 -17.99 12.77
CA LYS A 222 -4.09 -18.43 12.58
C LYS A 222 -3.14 -17.27 12.34
N ALA A 223 -3.52 -16.30 11.52
CA ALA A 223 -2.72 -15.09 11.28
C ALA A 223 -2.59 -14.23 12.56
N GLU A 224 -3.66 -14.07 13.33
CA GLU A 224 -3.63 -13.40 14.63
C GLU A 224 -2.64 -14.08 15.58
N GLN A 225 -2.73 -15.40 15.72
CA GLN A 225 -1.81 -16.17 16.57
C GLN A 225 -0.36 -15.95 16.14
N LEU A 226 -0.05 -16.09 14.85
CA LEU A 226 1.30 -15.89 14.33
C LEU A 226 1.84 -14.48 14.58
N LEU A 227 1.02 -13.44 14.40
CA LEU A 227 1.44 -12.06 14.66
C LEU A 227 1.59 -11.76 16.16
N GLU A 228 0.79 -12.40 17.04
CA GLU A 228 0.97 -12.28 18.49
C GLU A 228 2.25 -12.97 18.99
N GLU A 229 2.61 -14.10 18.39
CA GLU A 229 3.84 -14.84 18.71
C GLU A 229 5.10 -14.15 18.14
N HIS A 230 4.94 -13.31 17.10
CA HIS A 230 6.02 -12.64 16.38
C HIS A 230 5.82 -11.11 16.32
N PRO A 231 5.88 -10.40 17.45
CA PRO A 231 5.69 -8.95 17.49
C PRO A 231 6.81 -8.16 16.78
N GLU A 232 7.93 -8.80 16.47
CA GLU A 232 9.04 -8.24 15.71
C GLU A 232 8.75 -8.09 14.20
N ILE A 233 7.64 -8.64 13.71
CA ILE A 233 7.25 -8.60 12.29
C ILE A 233 6.25 -7.46 12.06
N PRO A 234 6.69 -6.30 11.56
CA PRO A 234 5.78 -5.24 11.16
C PRO A 234 4.98 -5.64 9.91
N CYS A 235 3.73 -5.18 9.83
CA CYS A 235 2.85 -5.50 8.72
C CYS A 235 1.84 -4.40 8.43
N GLU A 236 1.23 -4.44 7.24
CA GLU A 236 0.14 -3.56 6.86
C GLU A 236 -1.07 -4.33 6.32
N SER A 237 -2.20 -3.61 6.26
CA SER A 237 -3.46 -4.14 5.72
C SER A 237 -4.15 -3.14 4.80
N TYR A 238 -4.80 -3.66 3.76
CA TYR A 238 -5.62 -2.85 2.86
C TYR A 238 -7.11 -2.90 3.24
N LEU A 239 -7.82 -1.84 2.84
CA LEU A 239 -9.27 -1.70 3.09
C LEU A 239 -10.13 -1.98 1.85
N SER A 240 -9.53 -2.13 0.67
CA SER A 240 -10.24 -2.29 -0.60
C SER A 240 -10.80 -3.70 -0.80
N PRO A 241 -12.03 -3.85 -1.32
CA PRO A 241 -12.60 -5.15 -1.68
C PRO A 241 -11.98 -5.75 -2.94
N ILE A 242 -11.32 -4.94 -3.78
CA ILE A 242 -10.80 -5.40 -5.07
C ILE A 242 -9.34 -5.84 -5.00
N ASN A 243 -8.99 -6.78 -5.87
CA ASN A 243 -7.64 -7.22 -6.14
C ASN A 243 -7.26 -6.90 -7.59
N GLY A 244 -6.03 -6.47 -7.85
CA GLY A 244 -5.53 -6.20 -9.19
C GLY A 244 -4.83 -7.42 -9.80
N CYS A 245 -4.98 -7.61 -11.11
CA CYS A 245 -4.31 -8.69 -11.85
C CYS A 245 -4.19 -8.35 -13.35
N SER A 246 -3.63 -9.27 -14.15
CA SER A 246 -3.53 -9.13 -15.60
C SER A 246 -4.71 -9.82 -16.30
N GLY A 247 -5.26 -9.16 -17.31
CA GLY A 247 -6.26 -9.74 -18.22
C GLY A 247 -5.67 -10.57 -19.33
N LYS A 248 -4.31 -10.57 -19.47
CA LYS A 248 -3.61 -11.23 -20.58
C LYS A 248 -3.84 -12.74 -20.60
N CYS A 249 -4.22 -13.23 -21.77
CA CYS A 249 -4.41 -14.65 -22.05
C CYS A 249 -3.42 -15.13 -23.10
N ILE A 250 -2.89 -16.34 -22.90
CA ILE A 250 -2.01 -17.06 -23.85
C ILE A 250 -2.60 -18.44 -24.02
N ASP A 251 -2.72 -18.92 -25.26
CA ASP A 251 -3.25 -20.25 -25.60
C ASP A 251 -4.59 -20.58 -24.93
N GLY A 252 -5.49 -19.59 -24.86
CA GLY A 252 -6.83 -19.76 -24.30
C GLY A 252 -6.92 -19.74 -22.76
N VAL A 253 -5.80 -19.43 -22.07
CA VAL A 253 -5.74 -19.41 -20.60
C VAL A 253 -5.17 -18.08 -20.10
N PRO A 254 -5.69 -17.48 -19.01
CA PRO A 254 -5.04 -16.33 -18.39
C PRO A 254 -3.60 -16.67 -17.95
N GLU A 255 -2.63 -15.88 -18.42
CA GLU A 255 -1.21 -16.06 -18.08
C GLU A 255 -0.97 -15.94 -16.57
N SER A 256 -1.64 -14.97 -15.94
CA SER A 256 -1.50 -14.70 -14.51
C SER A 256 -2.20 -15.76 -13.66
N GLY A 257 -1.44 -16.40 -12.75
CA GLY A 257 -2.00 -17.28 -11.72
C GLY A 257 -3.00 -16.56 -10.81
N VAL A 258 -2.78 -15.26 -10.54
CA VAL A 258 -3.69 -14.43 -9.75
C VAL A 258 -5.05 -14.31 -10.43
N THR A 259 -5.08 -14.09 -11.74
CA THR A 259 -6.33 -14.01 -12.53
C THR A 259 -7.09 -15.32 -12.51
N ARG A 260 -6.37 -16.45 -12.69
CA ARG A 260 -6.99 -17.79 -12.60
C ARG A 260 -7.62 -18.03 -11.22
N ASN A 261 -6.91 -17.67 -10.14
CA ASN A 261 -7.42 -17.81 -8.78
C ASN A 261 -8.63 -16.88 -8.51
N CYS A 262 -8.63 -15.65 -9.06
CA CYS A 262 -9.77 -14.75 -8.96
C CYS A 262 -11.01 -15.29 -9.68
N LEU A 263 -10.82 -15.89 -10.86
CA LEU A 263 -11.92 -16.54 -11.61
C LEU A 263 -12.50 -17.70 -10.80
N ILE A 264 -11.66 -18.60 -10.29
CA ILE A 264 -12.09 -19.73 -9.46
C ILE A 264 -12.85 -19.25 -8.23
N ALA A 265 -12.34 -18.24 -7.52
CA ALA A 265 -12.98 -17.66 -6.34
C ALA A 265 -14.35 -17.04 -6.66
N LYS A 266 -14.60 -16.62 -7.91
CA LYS A 266 -15.87 -16.08 -8.38
C LYS A 266 -16.77 -17.13 -9.08
N GLY A 267 -16.33 -18.40 -9.13
CA GLY A 267 -17.09 -19.50 -9.74
C GLY A 267 -16.97 -19.62 -11.26
N TYR A 268 -15.99 -18.96 -11.88
CA TYR A 268 -15.72 -19.04 -13.31
C TYR A 268 -14.59 -20.03 -13.61
N ALA A 269 -14.65 -20.64 -14.80
CA ALA A 269 -13.55 -21.43 -15.31
C ALA A 269 -12.28 -20.56 -15.51
N PRO A 270 -11.07 -21.03 -15.17
CA PRO A 270 -9.83 -20.27 -15.33
C PRO A 270 -9.34 -20.32 -16.80
N THR A 271 -10.20 -19.94 -17.75
CA THR A 271 -10.00 -19.92 -19.19
C THR A 271 -10.33 -18.54 -19.76
N ILE A 272 -9.97 -18.31 -21.03
CA ILE A 272 -10.32 -17.07 -21.75
C ILE A 272 -11.85 -16.87 -21.82
N ASP A 273 -12.62 -17.95 -22.00
CA ASP A 273 -14.08 -17.87 -22.05
C ASP A 273 -14.68 -17.58 -20.68
N GLY A 274 -14.12 -18.18 -19.60
CA GLY A 274 -14.53 -17.82 -18.24
C GLY A 274 -14.19 -16.38 -17.87
N LEU A 275 -13.06 -15.84 -18.35
CA LEU A 275 -12.72 -14.44 -18.16
C LEU A 275 -13.65 -13.52 -18.93
N ARG A 276 -13.99 -13.88 -20.18
CA ARG A 276 -15.00 -13.17 -20.99
C ARG A 276 -16.33 -13.11 -20.26
N ALA A 277 -16.85 -14.25 -19.81
CA ALA A 277 -18.11 -14.32 -19.04
C ALA A 277 -18.06 -13.45 -17.77
N ALA A 278 -16.95 -13.49 -17.02
CA ALA A 278 -16.78 -12.67 -15.83
C ALA A 278 -16.81 -11.15 -16.12
N ILE A 279 -16.28 -10.72 -17.28
CA ILE A 279 -16.36 -9.31 -17.72
C ILE A 279 -17.81 -8.98 -18.13
N GLU A 280 -18.47 -9.84 -18.91
CA GLU A 280 -19.85 -9.67 -19.39
C GLU A 280 -20.85 -9.56 -18.24
N GLU A 281 -20.69 -10.37 -17.21
CA GLU A 281 -21.56 -10.38 -16.03
C GLU A 281 -21.19 -9.30 -15.02
N GLY A 282 -20.04 -8.62 -15.19
CA GLY A 282 -19.59 -7.55 -14.32
C GLY A 282 -18.84 -8.02 -13.06
N ALA A 283 -18.44 -9.29 -13.01
CA ALA A 283 -17.61 -9.86 -11.93
C ALA A 283 -16.13 -9.51 -12.07
N ALA A 284 -15.66 -9.24 -13.29
CA ALA A 284 -14.33 -8.74 -13.59
C ALA A 284 -14.42 -7.32 -14.17
N HIS A 285 -13.49 -6.46 -13.73
CA HIS A 285 -13.43 -5.07 -14.16
C HIS A 285 -12.12 -4.81 -14.90
N VAL A 286 -12.23 -4.32 -16.13
CA VAL A 286 -11.09 -3.94 -16.97
C VAL A 286 -10.68 -2.52 -16.61
N HIS A 287 -9.38 -2.24 -16.57
CA HIS A 287 -8.85 -0.91 -16.30
C HIS A 287 -8.86 -0.06 -17.56
N GLU A 288 -9.55 1.07 -17.49
CA GLU A 288 -9.56 2.09 -18.54
C GLU A 288 -8.78 3.32 -18.07
N ARG A 289 -7.85 3.79 -18.89
CA ARG A 289 -7.18 5.07 -18.63
C ARG A 289 -7.97 6.21 -19.23
N ALA A 290 -8.39 7.16 -18.40
CA ALA A 290 -9.12 8.34 -18.81
C ALA A 290 -8.67 9.55 -17.98
N ASP A 291 -8.31 10.65 -18.64
CA ASP A 291 -7.94 11.93 -18.00
C ASP A 291 -6.84 11.83 -16.91
N GLY A 292 -5.89 10.92 -17.12
CA GLY A 292 -4.78 10.69 -16.17
C GLY A 292 -5.18 9.98 -14.89
N VAL A 293 -6.27 9.21 -14.93
CA VAL A 293 -6.67 8.28 -13.89
C VAL A 293 -7.07 6.93 -14.49
N VAL A 294 -7.06 5.91 -13.66
CA VAL A 294 -7.57 4.58 -14.03
C VAL A 294 -8.96 4.42 -13.43
N ILE A 295 -9.92 4.06 -14.28
CA ILE A 295 -11.29 3.74 -13.88
C ILE A 295 -11.61 2.27 -14.17
N LEU A 296 -12.57 1.72 -13.45
CA LEU A 296 -13.01 0.34 -13.62
C LEU A 296 -14.19 0.30 -14.60
N THR A 297 -14.07 -0.51 -15.65
CA THR A 297 -15.14 -0.77 -16.62
C THR A 297 -15.41 -2.27 -16.71
N ASN A 298 -16.64 -2.63 -17.07
CA ASN A 298 -17.05 -4.01 -17.27
C ASN A 298 -18.09 -4.12 -18.39
N LYS A 299 -18.71 -5.29 -18.55
CA LYS A 299 -19.76 -5.55 -19.55
C LYS A 299 -19.25 -5.20 -20.95
N GLU A 300 -20.11 -4.62 -21.77
CA GLU A 300 -19.82 -4.29 -23.18
C GLU A 300 -18.57 -3.41 -23.32
N LYS A 301 -18.46 -2.34 -22.52
CA LYS A 301 -17.30 -1.45 -22.58
C LYS A 301 -16.00 -2.14 -22.14
N GLY A 302 -16.05 -2.92 -21.07
CA GLY A 302 -14.90 -3.70 -20.59
C GLY A 302 -14.45 -4.74 -21.62
N LEU A 303 -15.37 -5.47 -22.23
CA LEU A 303 -15.08 -6.43 -23.29
C LEU A 303 -14.43 -5.79 -24.50
N LYS A 304 -14.93 -4.63 -24.91
CA LYS A 304 -14.36 -3.88 -26.04
C LYS A 304 -12.90 -3.55 -25.76
N ILE A 305 -12.60 -2.95 -24.63
CA ILE A 305 -11.20 -2.60 -24.25
C ILE A 305 -10.32 -3.84 -24.18
N TRP A 306 -10.78 -4.91 -23.51
CA TRP A 306 -10.04 -6.16 -23.37
C TRP A 306 -9.73 -6.82 -24.73
N SER A 307 -10.68 -6.75 -25.68
CA SER A 307 -10.48 -7.28 -27.03
C SER A 307 -9.53 -6.39 -27.86
N GLU A 308 -9.70 -5.07 -27.82
CA GLU A 308 -8.88 -4.11 -28.56
C GLU A 308 -7.40 -4.12 -28.08
N THR A 309 -7.17 -4.42 -26.81
CA THR A 309 -5.82 -4.60 -26.25
C THR A 309 -5.25 -6.01 -26.42
N GLN A 310 -5.90 -6.87 -27.21
CA GLN A 310 -5.51 -8.27 -27.38
C GLN A 310 -5.34 -8.99 -26.04
N THR A 311 -6.25 -8.74 -25.11
CA THR A 311 -6.29 -9.19 -23.71
C THR A 311 -5.20 -8.60 -22.78
N ASP A 312 -4.18 -7.92 -23.29
CA ASP A 312 -3.07 -7.37 -22.49
C ASP A 312 -3.46 -6.05 -21.83
N VAL A 313 -4.27 -6.14 -20.80
CA VAL A 313 -4.75 -5.00 -20.01
C VAL A 313 -4.85 -5.38 -18.53
N PRO A 314 -4.53 -4.46 -17.59
CA PRO A 314 -4.80 -4.68 -16.17
C PRO A 314 -6.30 -4.78 -15.90
N MET A 315 -6.65 -5.55 -14.86
CA MET A 315 -8.03 -5.71 -14.42
C MET A 315 -8.14 -5.96 -12.93
N SER A 316 -9.35 -5.93 -12.40
CA SER A 316 -9.64 -6.13 -10.99
C SER A 316 -10.84 -7.04 -10.77
N PHE A 317 -10.82 -7.74 -9.63
CA PHE A 317 -11.91 -8.56 -9.12
C PHE A 317 -12.22 -8.22 -7.66
N GLU A 318 -13.48 -8.25 -7.27
CA GLU A 318 -13.88 -8.14 -5.86
C GLU A 318 -13.74 -9.49 -5.16
N VAL A 319 -12.53 -9.83 -4.76
CA VAL A 319 -12.18 -11.11 -4.12
C VAL A 319 -11.61 -10.97 -2.70
N ASN A 320 -11.54 -9.76 -2.16
CA ASN A 320 -11.05 -9.54 -0.80
C ASN A 320 -12.24 -9.57 0.18
N PRO A 321 -12.37 -10.59 1.04
CA PRO A 321 -13.48 -10.70 1.98
C PRO A 321 -13.57 -9.49 2.93
N ALA A 322 -14.78 -9.16 3.39
CA ALA A 322 -14.99 -8.04 4.30
C ALA A 322 -14.36 -8.28 5.68
N LEU A 323 -14.47 -9.50 6.18
CA LEU A 323 -14.05 -9.85 7.55
C LEU A 323 -12.54 -9.61 7.79
N PRO A 324 -11.59 -10.10 6.96
CA PRO A 324 -10.17 -9.79 7.16
C PRO A 324 -9.87 -8.29 7.06
N ARG A 325 -10.55 -7.56 6.15
CA ARG A 325 -10.36 -6.11 6.00
C ARG A 325 -10.78 -5.34 7.24
N PHE A 326 -11.89 -5.73 7.87
CA PHE A 326 -12.35 -5.17 9.12
C PHE A 326 -11.43 -5.57 10.29
N PHE A 327 -11.17 -6.87 10.44
CA PHE A 327 -10.41 -7.43 11.54
C PHE A 327 -9.00 -6.81 11.63
N PHE A 328 -8.20 -6.89 10.57
CA PHE A 328 -6.83 -6.36 10.58
C PHE A 328 -6.76 -4.83 10.60
N ALA A 329 -7.85 -4.15 10.24
CA ALA A 329 -7.93 -2.70 10.41
C ALA A 329 -8.09 -2.29 11.87
N THR A 330 -8.81 -3.08 12.68
CA THR A 330 -9.32 -2.65 14.00
C THR A 330 -8.78 -3.46 15.18
N GLN A 331 -8.31 -4.68 14.95
CA GLN A 331 -7.87 -5.59 16.01
C GLN A 331 -6.63 -5.06 16.73
N LYS A 332 -6.72 -5.06 18.06
CA LYS A 332 -5.58 -4.81 18.96
C LYS A 332 -4.97 -6.12 19.42
N ARG A 333 -3.68 -6.09 19.76
CA ARG A 333 -2.98 -7.19 20.40
C ARG A 333 -3.59 -7.50 21.78
N LYS A 334 -3.26 -8.64 22.34
CA LYS A 334 -3.71 -9.08 23.67
C LYS A 334 -3.42 -8.10 24.80
N ASP A 335 -2.44 -7.20 24.60
CA ASP A 335 -2.13 -6.13 25.54
C ASP A 335 -3.17 -5.00 25.57
N GLY A 336 -4.12 -4.99 24.64
CA GLY A 336 -5.18 -4.02 24.49
C GLY A 336 -4.71 -2.60 24.09
N LYS A 337 -3.40 -2.41 23.86
CA LYS A 337 -2.78 -1.10 23.60
C LYS A 337 -2.30 -0.96 22.16
N HIS A 338 -1.54 -1.94 21.67
CA HIS A 338 -0.97 -1.92 20.33
C HIS A 338 -1.93 -2.56 19.32
N PHE A 339 -1.91 -2.08 18.09
CA PHE A 339 -2.63 -2.75 17.01
C PHE A 339 -1.90 -4.03 16.60
N LEU A 340 -2.67 -5.03 16.19
CA LEU A 340 -2.11 -6.27 15.66
C LEU A 340 -1.38 -6.02 14.33
N VAL A 341 -1.91 -5.08 13.53
CA VAL A 341 -1.37 -4.65 12.24
C VAL A 341 -1.04 -3.18 12.30
N ASP A 342 0.17 -2.79 11.93
CA ASP A 342 0.76 -1.49 12.21
C ASP A 342 0.15 -0.35 11.40
N ALA A 343 -0.07 -0.54 10.09
CA ALA A 343 -0.44 0.52 9.19
C ALA A 343 -1.51 0.12 8.17
N PHE A 344 -2.09 1.14 7.53
CA PHE A 344 -2.87 0.96 6.32
C PHE A 344 -1.99 1.03 5.08
N CYS A 345 -2.39 0.27 4.07
CA CYS A 345 -1.87 0.38 2.72
C CYS A 345 -3.01 0.37 1.70
N THR A 346 -2.71 0.65 0.44
CA THR A 346 -3.69 0.44 -0.63
C THR A 346 -3.41 -0.85 -1.39
N ASP A 347 -2.15 -1.26 -1.52
CA ASP A 347 -1.68 -2.24 -2.50
C ASP A 347 -2.22 -1.87 -3.89
N GLY A 348 -2.36 -0.54 -4.10
CA GLY A 348 -3.08 0.13 -5.18
C GLY A 348 -2.15 0.98 -6.03
N GLY A 349 -2.24 2.30 -5.93
CA GLY A 349 -1.57 3.22 -6.85
C GLY A 349 -2.28 3.25 -8.18
N GLY A 350 -1.76 2.57 -9.19
CA GLY A 350 -2.39 2.42 -10.50
C GLY A 350 -3.56 1.45 -10.55
N ILE A 351 -3.73 0.61 -9.53
CA ILE A 351 -4.94 -0.17 -9.31
C ILE A 351 -5.93 0.72 -8.56
N PRO A 352 -7.20 0.89 -9.02
CA PRO A 352 -8.14 1.84 -8.39
C PRO A 352 -8.69 1.35 -7.05
N ARG A 353 -7.83 1.26 -6.05
CA ARG A 353 -8.11 0.80 -4.69
C ARG A 353 -7.56 1.75 -3.60
N ASN A 354 -7.37 3.03 -3.96
CA ASN A 354 -6.83 4.07 -3.11
C ASN A 354 -7.92 4.60 -2.14
N VAL A 355 -8.32 3.78 -1.17
CA VAL A 355 -9.52 3.96 -0.33
C VAL A 355 -9.20 4.18 1.16
N ILE A 356 -7.97 4.55 1.52
CA ILE A 356 -7.57 4.73 2.93
C ILE A 356 -8.53 5.71 3.64
N ILE A 357 -8.80 6.88 3.03
CA ILE A 357 -9.70 7.89 3.64
C ILE A 357 -11.13 7.39 3.66
N SER A 358 -11.71 7.02 2.51
CA SER A 358 -13.13 6.68 2.42
C SER A 358 -13.50 5.46 3.27
N SER A 359 -12.73 4.38 3.17
CA SER A 359 -12.99 3.17 3.96
C SER A 359 -12.57 3.32 5.42
N GLY A 360 -11.43 3.99 5.69
CA GLY A 360 -10.98 4.23 7.07
C GLY A 360 -11.93 5.11 7.85
N PHE A 361 -12.47 6.18 7.24
CA PHE A 361 -13.47 7.01 7.90
C PHE A 361 -14.83 6.32 8.07
N SER A 362 -15.16 5.35 7.21
CA SER A 362 -16.32 4.50 7.46
C SER A 362 -16.15 3.71 8.76
N LEU A 363 -14.94 3.18 9.05
CA LEU A 363 -14.65 2.53 10.33
C LEU A 363 -14.74 3.49 11.52
N VAL A 364 -14.30 4.76 11.34
CA VAL A 364 -14.43 5.79 12.39
C VAL A 364 -15.89 6.12 12.65
N LYS A 365 -16.70 6.34 11.62
CA LYS A 365 -18.14 6.64 11.74
C LYS A 365 -18.93 5.49 12.36
N LEU A 366 -18.51 4.24 12.14
CA LEU A 366 -19.08 3.05 12.77
C LEU A 366 -18.59 2.82 14.20
N GLY A 367 -17.66 3.64 14.71
CA GLY A 367 -17.09 3.50 16.06
C GLY A 367 -16.09 2.33 16.21
N ALA A 368 -15.66 1.74 15.10
CA ALA A 368 -14.66 0.64 15.10
C ALA A 368 -13.23 1.14 15.29
N LEU A 369 -12.98 2.42 14.96
CA LEU A 369 -11.75 3.16 15.24
C LEU A 369 -12.11 4.54 15.77
N SER A 370 -11.31 5.08 16.68
CA SER A 370 -11.30 6.51 16.95
C SER A 370 -10.58 7.25 15.83
N LEU A 371 -10.82 8.57 15.73
CA LEU A 371 -10.13 9.42 14.76
C LEU A 371 -8.61 9.45 14.98
N GLN A 372 -8.17 9.45 16.25
CA GLN A 372 -6.76 9.34 16.63
C GLN A 372 -6.12 8.01 16.17
N GLU A 373 -6.84 6.90 16.30
CA GLU A 373 -6.37 5.59 15.83
C GLU A 373 -6.29 5.52 14.30
N PHE A 374 -7.23 6.15 13.60
CA PHE A 374 -7.13 6.29 12.15
C PHE A 374 -5.87 7.06 11.74
N VAL A 375 -5.61 8.24 12.36
CA VAL A 375 -4.42 9.04 12.09
C VAL A 375 -3.14 8.29 12.49
N PHE A 376 -3.17 7.54 13.60
CA PHE A 376 -2.07 6.66 13.96
C PHE A 376 -1.70 5.71 12.83
N LYS A 377 -2.66 4.93 12.31
CA LYS A 377 -2.43 3.88 11.30
C LYS A 377 -2.16 4.44 9.91
N SER A 378 -2.79 5.55 9.53
CA SER A 378 -2.67 6.13 8.19
C SER A 378 -1.52 7.12 8.01
N SER A 379 -0.92 7.60 9.12
CA SER A 379 0.14 8.60 9.06
C SER A 379 1.31 8.21 9.97
N TYR A 380 1.13 8.27 11.30
CA TYR A 380 2.25 8.14 12.24
C TYR A 380 2.92 6.76 12.21
N SER A 381 2.19 5.67 12.39
CA SER A 381 2.73 4.32 12.41
C SER A 381 3.33 3.94 11.04
N ALA A 382 2.63 4.29 9.96
CA ALA A 382 3.12 4.05 8.60
C ALA A 382 4.52 4.66 8.35
N THR A 383 4.79 5.87 8.88
CA THR A 383 6.12 6.49 8.77
C THR A 383 7.17 5.79 9.62
N ARG A 384 6.77 5.23 10.77
CA ARG A 384 7.71 4.49 11.66
C ARG A 384 8.20 3.20 11.05
N LEU A 385 7.35 2.50 10.27
CA LEU A 385 7.74 1.30 9.52
C LEU A 385 8.99 1.53 8.66
N TYR A 386 9.13 2.74 8.11
CA TYR A 386 10.22 3.10 7.19
C TYR A 386 11.25 4.04 7.79
N GLY A 387 11.23 4.28 9.10
CA GLY A 387 12.17 5.18 9.76
C GLY A 387 12.07 6.65 9.35
N LEU A 388 10.94 7.08 8.78
CA LEU A 388 10.70 8.46 8.32
C LEU A 388 10.37 9.38 9.51
N LYS A 389 11.40 9.73 10.29
CA LYS A 389 11.23 10.40 11.61
C LYS A 389 10.57 11.77 11.56
N ASN A 390 10.68 12.49 10.45
CA ASN A 390 10.17 13.85 10.30
C ASN A 390 8.77 13.90 9.67
N LYS A 391 8.13 12.76 9.41
CA LYS A 391 6.82 12.65 8.76
C LYS A 391 5.76 12.02 9.67
N GLY A 392 4.49 12.22 9.34
CA GLY A 392 3.36 11.63 10.04
C GLY A 392 2.99 12.31 11.36
N HIS A 393 3.45 13.53 11.59
CA HIS A 393 3.11 14.35 12.77
C HIS A 393 3.37 15.83 12.52
N PHE A 394 2.81 16.70 13.38
CA PHE A 394 2.93 18.14 13.29
C PHE A 394 3.87 18.77 14.35
N SER A 395 4.80 18.00 14.90
CA SER A 395 5.80 18.61 15.80
C SER A 395 6.60 19.69 15.06
N PRO A 396 6.99 20.78 15.73
CA PRO A 396 7.84 21.81 15.11
C PRO A 396 9.08 21.21 14.45
N GLY A 397 9.37 21.63 13.22
CA GLY A 397 10.45 21.10 12.39
C GLY A 397 10.12 19.82 11.58
N ALA A 398 8.97 19.20 11.79
CA ALA A 398 8.48 18.12 10.92
C ALA A 398 8.21 18.63 9.51
N ASP A 399 8.24 17.74 8.53
CA ASP A 399 7.85 18.06 7.16
C ASP A 399 6.38 18.52 7.14
N ALA A 400 6.09 19.58 6.42
CA ALA A 400 4.74 20.10 6.29
C ALA A 400 3.94 19.29 5.25
N ASP A 401 3.87 17.98 5.48
CA ASP A 401 2.99 17.07 4.77
C ASP A 401 1.64 17.05 5.49
N ILE A 402 0.61 17.55 4.82
CA ILE A 402 -0.69 17.81 5.43
C ILE A 402 -1.79 17.32 4.50
N THR A 403 -2.78 16.60 5.05
CA THR A 403 -4.01 16.27 4.33
C THR A 403 -5.20 16.95 5.01
N ILE A 404 -5.97 17.73 4.24
CA ILE A 404 -7.18 18.41 4.69
C ILE A 404 -8.39 17.69 4.08
N ILE A 405 -9.34 17.33 4.93
CA ILE A 405 -10.39 16.37 4.58
C ILE A 405 -11.77 16.91 4.98
N ASP A 406 -12.74 16.79 4.09
CA ASP A 406 -14.15 16.83 4.44
C ASP A 406 -14.54 15.49 5.05
N PHE A 407 -14.64 15.47 6.39
CA PHE A 407 -14.94 14.24 7.13
C PHE A 407 -16.34 13.69 6.80
N GLU A 408 -17.32 14.55 6.56
CA GLU A 408 -18.68 14.13 6.26
C GLU A 408 -18.77 13.46 4.87
N ARG A 409 -18.08 14.03 3.89
CA ARG A 409 -18.02 13.49 2.52
C ARG A 409 -16.96 12.41 2.36
N GLN A 410 -16.10 12.22 3.37
CA GLN A 410 -14.97 11.27 3.34
C GLN A 410 -14.04 11.50 2.14
N LYS A 411 -13.75 12.75 1.84
CA LYS A 411 -12.93 13.14 0.68
C LYS A 411 -11.82 14.09 1.08
N PRO A 412 -10.60 13.91 0.54
CA PRO A 412 -9.56 14.92 0.65
C PRO A 412 -9.98 16.17 -0.14
N ILE A 413 -9.67 17.34 0.41
CA ILE A 413 -9.91 18.65 -0.21
C ILE A 413 -8.60 19.28 -0.64
N HIS A 414 -7.56 19.22 0.21
CA HIS A 414 -6.22 19.68 -0.07
C HIS A 414 -5.19 18.68 0.42
N SER A 415 -4.09 18.57 -0.31
CA SER A 415 -2.91 17.81 0.09
C SER A 415 -1.67 18.66 -0.12
N PHE A 416 -0.85 18.79 0.93
CA PHE A 416 0.40 19.53 0.91
C PHE A 416 1.57 18.59 1.11
N VAL A 417 2.59 18.75 0.31
CA VAL A 417 3.88 18.09 0.45
C VAL A 417 4.94 19.17 0.68
N GLU A 418 5.62 19.10 1.82
CA GLU A 418 6.57 20.16 2.23
C GLU A 418 5.98 21.56 2.10
N GLY A 419 4.71 21.71 2.50
CA GLY A 419 3.99 22.99 2.48
C GLY A 419 3.56 23.50 1.10
N LYS A 420 3.72 22.71 0.05
CA LYS A 420 3.25 23.01 -1.32
C LYS A 420 2.05 22.14 -1.65
N GLU A 421 1.00 22.73 -2.19
CA GLU A 421 -0.20 22.05 -2.64
C GLU A 421 0.01 21.35 -3.98
#